data_58fd6b12bb2e63863fbc401426dfa3a4
#
_entry.id   58fd6b12bb2e63863fbc401426dfa3a4
#
_cell.length_a   1.000
_cell.length_b   1.000
_cell.length_c   1.000
_cell.angle_alpha   90.00
_cell.angle_beta   90.00
_cell.angle_gamma   90.00
#
_symmetry.space_group_name_H-M   'P 1'
#
loop_
_entity.id
_entity.type
_entity.pdbx_description
1 polymer ?
#
loop_
_entity_poly.entity_id
_entity_poly.type
_entity_poly.pdbx_seq_one_letter_code
_entity_poly.pdbx_strand_id
1 'polypeptide(L)'
;MSFNTFGKLFRFSTWGESHGPAIGCIVDGCPPNINLKEKDIQVELDKRKPGQSKFTTQRKEDDKVQILSGVFEGKTTGTPISLIIYNKDMRSKDYGNIKDKFRPGHADLTYFKKYGIRDYRGGGRSSARETAARVAAGAIAKLVLQKKLGKKFKVIGAVTQLGILGCDTNQWNDKTINKNPFFCPDRSMIKLWEKYLLSVRKSGSSCGAVIEVRARGIPAGLGAPIYSKLDSDIASGLMSINAVKGVNIGAGMNSAQLSGEQNSDEITQKGKKLKFDSNNAGGILGGISSGQEIIASFAVKPTSSILTTRKTVNRFGKNTTISVKGRHDPCVGIRAVPVGEAMLNCVLLDHYLMNKAQCS
;
A
#
# COMPACT_ATOMS: atom_id res chain seq x y z
N MET A 1 -14.03 9.80 -18.39
CA MET A 1 -14.29 8.76 -17.37
C MET A 1 -13.27 8.87 -16.24
N SER A 2 -13.69 8.58 -15.01
CA SER A 2 -12.84 8.62 -13.82
C SER A 2 -12.67 7.19 -13.30
N PHE A 3 -11.42 6.79 -13.03
CA PHE A 3 -11.10 5.44 -12.56
C PHE A 3 -10.87 5.46 -11.04
N ASN A 4 -11.95 5.29 -10.27
CA ASN A 4 -11.92 5.24 -8.80
C ASN A 4 -12.27 3.85 -8.25
N THR A 5 -12.41 2.86 -9.13
CA THR A 5 -12.71 1.45 -8.80
C THR A 5 -11.51 0.60 -9.16
N PHE A 6 -11.15 -0.32 -8.27
CA PHE A 6 -10.10 -1.32 -8.44
C PHE A 6 -10.68 -2.72 -8.23
N GLY A 7 -10.15 -3.72 -8.97
CA GLY A 7 -10.60 -5.12 -8.96
C GLY A 7 -11.67 -5.44 -9.99
N LYS A 8 -11.96 -6.72 -10.17
CA LYS A 8 -12.92 -7.28 -11.15
C LYS A 8 -14.11 -7.92 -10.45
N LEU A 9 -13.93 -9.04 -9.74
CA LEU A 9 -14.95 -9.70 -8.93
C LEU A 9 -14.97 -9.16 -7.51
N PHE A 10 -13.82 -9.12 -6.84
CA PHE A 10 -13.67 -8.36 -5.60
C PHE A 10 -13.20 -6.96 -5.94
N ARG A 11 -14.10 -6.01 -5.95
CA ARG A 11 -13.82 -4.64 -6.36
C ARG A 11 -14.20 -3.64 -5.28
N PHE A 12 -13.50 -2.52 -5.28
CA PHE A 12 -13.83 -1.43 -4.38
C PHE A 12 -13.64 -0.07 -5.05
N SER A 13 -14.54 0.86 -4.75
CA SER A 13 -14.45 2.25 -5.16
C SER A 13 -14.14 3.12 -3.96
N THR A 14 -13.11 3.97 -4.04
CA THR A 14 -12.75 4.91 -2.98
C THR A 14 -13.21 6.33 -3.29
N TRP A 15 -13.61 7.07 -2.27
CA TRP A 15 -14.11 8.43 -2.36
C TRP A 15 -13.64 9.31 -1.21
N GLY A 16 -13.85 10.62 -1.34
CA GLY A 16 -13.53 11.63 -0.34
C GLY A 16 -12.11 12.19 -0.42
N GLU A 17 -11.88 13.36 0.14
CA GLU A 17 -10.65 14.14 0.13
C GLU A 17 -10.06 14.26 1.53
N SER A 18 -8.73 14.52 1.60
CA SER A 18 -7.98 14.59 2.86
C SER A 18 -8.45 15.70 3.82
N HIS A 19 -9.09 16.75 3.30
CA HIS A 19 -9.64 17.87 4.04
C HIS A 19 -11.16 18.06 3.79
N GLY A 20 -11.81 17.06 3.17
CA GLY A 20 -13.25 16.92 3.16
C GLY A 20 -13.79 16.36 4.47
N PRO A 21 -15.10 16.25 4.67
CA PRO A 21 -15.73 15.77 5.92
C PRO A 21 -15.36 14.32 6.23
N ALA A 22 -15.23 13.48 5.22
CA ALA A 22 -14.95 12.06 5.35
C ALA A 22 -14.23 11.50 4.13
N ILE A 23 -13.69 10.30 4.29
CA ILE A 23 -13.26 9.41 3.21
C ILE A 23 -13.94 8.07 3.41
N GLY A 24 -14.02 7.27 2.36
CA GLY A 24 -14.59 5.93 2.48
C GLY A 24 -14.38 5.08 1.25
N CYS A 25 -14.96 3.90 1.28
CA CYS A 25 -15.04 3.02 0.13
C CYS A 25 -16.35 2.24 0.13
N ILE A 26 -16.73 1.80 -1.07
CA ILE A 26 -17.76 0.79 -1.28
C ILE A 26 -17.03 -0.43 -1.80
N VAL A 27 -17.17 -1.55 -1.08
CA VAL A 27 -16.63 -2.86 -1.46
C VAL A 27 -17.75 -3.70 -2.02
N ASP A 28 -17.56 -4.23 -3.22
CA ASP A 28 -18.52 -5.12 -3.90
C ASP A 28 -17.84 -6.47 -4.24
N GLY A 29 -18.64 -7.55 -4.38
CA GLY A 29 -18.14 -8.89 -4.64
C GLY A 29 -17.55 -9.61 -3.41
N CYS A 30 -17.80 -9.10 -2.19
CA CYS A 30 -17.49 -9.84 -0.98
C CYS A 30 -18.45 -11.02 -0.82
N PRO A 31 -17.96 -12.28 -0.69
CA PRO A 31 -18.82 -13.43 -0.46
C PRO A 31 -19.69 -13.27 0.80
N PRO A 32 -20.94 -13.82 0.82
CA PRO A 32 -21.78 -13.80 2.01
C PRO A 32 -21.25 -14.70 3.13
N ASN A 33 -21.83 -14.52 4.33
CA ASN A 33 -21.55 -15.35 5.52
C ASN A 33 -20.10 -15.24 6.02
N ILE A 34 -19.40 -14.13 5.78
CA ILE A 34 -18.11 -13.81 6.43
C ILE A 34 -18.41 -13.03 7.71
N ASN A 35 -17.88 -13.46 8.85
CA ASN A 35 -17.96 -12.67 10.06
C ASN A 35 -17.19 -11.36 9.87
N LEU A 36 -17.87 -10.23 10.08
CA LEU A 36 -17.30 -8.91 9.86
C LEU A 36 -17.88 -7.91 10.87
N LYS A 37 -16.99 -7.26 11.62
CA LYS A 37 -17.30 -6.15 12.52
C LYS A 37 -16.29 -5.02 12.30
N GLU A 38 -16.63 -3.80 12.69
CA GLU A 38 -15.73 -2.64 12.59
C GLU A 38 -14.36 -2.90 13.22
N LYS A 39 -14.31 -3.60 14.36
CA LYS A 39 -13.06 -3.94 15.05
C LYS A 39 -12.09 -4.76 14.18
N ASP A 40 -12.61 -5.58 13.29
CA ASP A 40 -11.79 -6.45 12.43
C ASP A 40 -11.07 -5.61 11.36
N ILE A 41 -11.72 -4.54 10.89
CA ILE A 41 -11.14 -3.55 9.98
C ILE A 41 -10.23 -2.59 10.74
N GLN A 42 -10.63 -2.17 11.93
CA GLN A 42 -9.91 -1.18 12.74
C GLN A 42 -8.49 -1.62 13.09
N VAL A 43 -8.26 -2.91 13.36
CA VAL A 43 -6.92 -3.47 13.62
C VAL A 43 -5.95 -3.18 12.47
N GLU A 44 -6.40 -3.25 11.22
CA GLU A 44 -5.55 -2.94 10.06
C GLU A 44 -5.38 -1.42 9.86
N LEU A 45 -6.44 -0.65 10.09
CA LEU A 45 -6.38 0.82 10.06
C LEU A 45 -5.44 1.37 11.12
N ASP A 46 -5.42 0.77 12.30
CA ASP A 46 -4.55 1.17 13.41
C ASP A 46 -3.07 1.06 13.05
N LYS A 47 -2.67 0.10 12.21
CA LYS A 47 -1.30 0.00 11.71
C LYS A 47 -0.93 1.13 10.76
N ARG A 48 -1.92 1.68 10.01
CA ARG A 48 -1.72 2.72 9.00
C ARG A 48 -1.85 4.14 9.53
N LYS A 49 -2.67 4.37 10.54
CA LYS A 49 -3.04 5.71 11.02
C LYS A 49 -1.82 6.60 11.28
N PRO A 50 -1.93 7.94 11.11
CA PRO A 50 -0.84 8.86 11.42
C PRO A 50 -0.61 8.97 12.93
N GLY A 51 0.57 9.48 13.33
CA GLY A 51 0.85 9.79 14.74
C GLY A 51 1.23 8.59 15.62
N GLN A 52 1.60 7.45 15.04
CA GLN A 52 1.96 6.24 15.80
C GLN A 52 3.33 6.32 16.48
N SER A 53 4.22 7.17 16.01
CA SER A 53 5.56 7.32 16.55
C SER A 53 6.10 8.74 16.36
N LYS A 54 7.19 9.07 17.06
CA LYS A 54 7.93 10.32 16.85
C LYS A 54 8.52 10.48 15.43
N PHE A 55 8.49 9.43 14.63
CA PHE A 55 9.02 9.38 13.25
C PHE A 55 7.95 9.57 12.17
N THR A 56 6.68 9.62 12.54
CA THR A 56 5.57 9.87 11.61
C THR A 56 5.01 11.27 11.81
N THR A 57 4.10 11.67 10.93
CA THR A 57 3.41 12.98 11.02
C THR A 57 2.75 13.18 12.38
N GLN A 58 2.71 14.43 12.86
CA GLN A 58 2.01 14.83 14.09
C GLN A 58 0.48 14.95 13.92
N ARG A 59 -0.06 14.73 12.73
CA ARG A 59 -1.51 14.67 12.51
C ARG A 59 -2.07 13.51 13.32
N LYS A 60 -3.18 13.75 14.03
CA LYS A 60 -3.85 12.73 14.83
C LYS A 60 -5.21 12.40 14.22
N GLU A 61 -5.34 11.21 13.72
CA GLU A 61 -6.60 10.67 13.20
C GLU A 61 -6.83 9.30 13.84
N ASP A 62 -8.00 9.08 14.38
CA ASP A 62 -8.37 7.78 14.96
C ASP A 62 -8.65 6.76 13.87
N ASP A 63 -8.92 7.22 12.64
CA ASP A 63 -9.34 6.42 11.49
C ASP A 63 -10.50 5.47 11.83
N LYS A 64 -11.41 5.93 12.71
CA LYS A 64 -12.51 5.11 13.20
C LYS A 64 -13.47 4.80 12.05
N VAL A 65 -13.54 3.54 11.67
CA VAL A 65 -14.39 3.07 10.58
C VAL A 65 -15.81 2.79 11.10
N GLN A 66 -16.80 3.04 10.24
CA GLN A 66 -18.19 2.61 10.42
C GLN A 66 -18.62 1.82 9.21
N ILE A 67 -19.35 0.72 9.44
CA ILE A 67 -20.00 -0.08 8.40
C ILE A 67 -21.42 0.43 8.24
N LEU A 68 -21.79 0.88 7.04
CA LEU A 68 -23.08 1.48 6.76
C LEU A 68 -24.05 0.51 6.03
N SER A 69 -23.53 -0.53 5.38
CA SER A 69 -24.34 -1.52 4.64
C SER A 69 -23.57 -2.83 4.43
N GLY A 70 -24.24 -3.84 3.90
CA GLY A 70 -23.65 -5.12 3.48
C GLY A 70 -23.34 -6.08 4.61
N VAL A 71 -23.77 -5.80 5.84
CA VAL A 71 -23.60 -6.66 7.02
C VAL A 71 -24.94 -6.76 7.78
N PHE A 72 -25.32 -7.98 8.11
CA PHE A 72 -26.50 -8.29 8.94
C PHE A 72 -26.08 -9.31 10.00
N GLU A 73 -26.42 -9.07 11.26
CA GLU A 73 -26.06 -9.91 12.42
C GLU A 73 -24.57 -10.29 12.48
N GLY A 74 -23.69 -9.34 12.11
CA GLY A 74 -22.25 -9.53 12.11
C GLY A 74 -21.69 -10.40 10.98
N LYS A 75 -22.49 -10.67 9.93
CA LYS A 75 -22.09 -11.42 8.75
C LYS A 75 -22.33 -10.63 7.47
N THR A 76 -21.44 -10.77 6.50
CA THR A 76 -21.61 -10.18 5.18
C THR A 76 -22.82 -10.79 4.48
N THR A 77 -23.56 -9.96 3.74
CA THR A 77 -24.79 -10.36 3.04
C THR A 77 -24.56 -10.73 1.56
N GLY A 78 -23.38 -10.43 1.01
CA GLY A 78 -23.12 -10.55 -0.43
C GLY A 78 -23.50 -9.30 -1.23
N THR A 79 -24.07 -8.28 -0.58
CA THR A 79 -24.39 -6.98 -1.18
C THR A 79 -23.26 -5.97 -0.89
N PRO A 80 -23.23 -4.78 -1.54
CA PRO A 80 -22.17 -3.81 -1.34
C PRO A 80 -21.98 -3.39 0.12
N ILE A 81 -20.73 -3.43 0.58
CA ILE A 81 -20.33 -3.00 1.93
C ILE A 81 -19.84 -1.56 1.83
N SER A 82 -20.58 -0.62 2.41
CA SER A 82 -20.19 0.78 2.49
C SER A 82 -19.45 1.07 3.80
N LEU A 83 -18.28 1.68 3.68
CA LEU A 83 -17.40 2.07 4.80
C LEU A 83 -17.17 3.56 4.77
N ILE A 84 -17.27 4.21 5.95
CA ILE A 84 -16.96 5.62 6.13
C ILE A 84 -15.97 5.84 7.27
N ILE A 85 -15.07 6.82 7.10
CA ILE A 85 -14.08 7.28 8.08
C ILE A 85 -14.13 8.80 8.09
N TYR A 86 -14.58 9.40 9.18
CA TYR A 86 -14.64 10.85 9.33
C TYR A 86 -13.24 11.46 9.55
N ASN A 87 -12.99 12.59 8.90
CA ASN A 87 -11.79 13.38 9.12
C ASN A 87 -11.97 14.27 10.37
N LYS A 88 -11.03 14.22 11.32
CA LYS A 88 -11.12 14.98 12.59
C LYS A 88 -10.06 16.07 12.69
N ASP A 89 -8.83 15.83 12.30
CA ASP A 89 -7.70 16.77 12.45
C ASP A 89 -7.32 17.43 11.12
N MET A 90 -8.28 18.16 10.53
CA MET A 90 -8.09 18.95 9.30
C MET A 90 -7.67 20.39 9.68
N ARG A 91 -6.50 20.84 9.20
CA ARG A 91 -6.01 22.21 9.43
C ARG A 91 -5.83 22.91 8.08
N SER A 92 -6.94 23.34 7.49
CA SER A 92 -6.96 24.02 6.18
C SER A 92 -6.12 25.30 6.14
N LYS A 93 -5.97 26.00 7.28
CA LYS A 93 -5.15 27.22 7.42
C LYS A 93 -3.67 26.98 7.10
N ASP A 94 -3.15 25.78 7.31
CA ASP A 94 -1.74 25.44 7.03
C ASP A 94 -1.36 25.49 5.53
N TYR A 95 -2.34 25.59 4.64
CA TYR A 95 -2.17 25.52 3.18
C TYR A 95 -2.43 26.85 2.45
N GLY A 96 -2.74 27.94 3.15
CA GLY A 96 -3.01 29.25 2.55
C GLY A 96 -1.87 29.76 1.66
N ASN A 97 -0.62 29.61 2.14
CA ASN A 97 0.59 30.06 1.45
C ASN A 97 0.89 29.34 0.14
N ILE A 98 0.27 28.19 -0.10
CA ILE A 98 0.51 27.35 -1.29
C ILE A 98 -0.70 27.28 -2.22
N LYS A 99 -1.76 28.04 -1.94
CA LYS A 99 -3.00 28.06 -2.73
C LYS A 99 -2.75 28.27 -4.21
N ASP A 100 -1.88 29.20 -4.55
CA ASP A 100 -1.60 29.58 -5.94
C ASP A 100 -0.27 29.01 -6.47
N LYS A 101 0.46 28.20 -5.69
CA LYS A 101 1.76 27.64 -6.06
C LYS A 101 1.67 26.14 -6.26
N PHE A 102 2.48 25.60 -7.15
CA PHE A 102 2.57 24.15 -7.36
C PHE A 102 3.78 23.57 -6.62
N ARG A 103 3.56 22.60 -5.74
CA ARG A 103 4.65 21.91 -5.05
C ARG A 103 5.45 21.07 -6.05
N PRO A 104 6.77 21.24 -6.17
CA PRO A 104 7.61 20.40 -7.02
C PRO A 104 7.51 18.92 -6.58
N GLY A 105 7.33 18.01 -7.52
CA GLY A 105 7.17 16.59 -7.24
C GLY A 105 5.83 16.17 -6.62
N HIS A 106 4.88 17.11 -6.42
CA HIS A 106 3.51 16.82 -5.98
C HIS A 106 2.53 16.82 -7.17
N ALA A 107 1.35 16.28 -6.99
CA ALA A 107 0.31 16.21 -8.01
C ALA A 107 -0.41 17.55 -8.29
N ASP A 108 -0.02 18.65 -7.65
CA ASP A 108 -0.70 19.94 -7.76
C ASP A 108 -0.88 20.43 -9.20
N LEU A 109 0.22 20.41 -9.97
CA LEU A 109 0.21 20.86 -11.37
C LEU A 109 -0.61 19.93 -12.26
N THR A 110 -0.44 18.61 -12.10
CA THR A 110 -1.11 17.62 -12.94
C THR A 110 -2.60 17.58 -12.69
N TYR A 111 -3.05 17.74 -11.46
CA TYR A 111 -4.48 17.88 -11.14
C TYR A 111 -5.06 19.15 -11.73
N PHE A 112 -4.38 20.29 -11.58
CA PHE A 112 -4.82 21.54 -12.16
C PHE A 112 -4.91 21.48 -13.69
N LYS A 113 -3.91 20.90 -14.35
CA LYS A 113 -3.90 20.72 -15.82
C LYS A 113 -4.99 19.78 -16.31
N LYS A 114 -5.29 18.72 -15.56
CA LYS A 114 -6.28 17.72 -15.95
C LYS A 114 -7.72 18.17 -15.70
N TYR A 115 -7.97 18.78 -14.53
CA TYR A 115 -9.33 19.05 -14.06
C TYR A 115 -9.70 20.54 -14.07
N GLY A 116 -8.75 21.45 -14.38
CA GLY A 116 -8.96 22.89 -14.31
C GLY A 116 -9.04 23.46 -12.89
N ILE A 117 -9.21 22.60 -11.89
CA ILE A 117 -9.34 22.93 -10.48
C ILE A 117 -8.54 21.93 -9.64
N ARG A 118 -8.07 22.36 -8.47
CA ARG A 118 -7.49 21.49 -7.45
C ARG A 118 -7.90 21.92 -6.04
N ASP A 119 -8.09 20.99 -5.16
CA ASP A 119 -8.11 21.29 -3.73
C ASP A 119 -6.66 21.46 -3.24
N TYR A 120 -6.27 22.67 -2.88
CA TYR A 120 -4.93 22.98 -2.37
C TYR A 120 -4.72 22.52 -0.94
N ARG A 121 -5.81 22.22 -0.21
CA ARG A 121 -5.77 21.77 1.18
C ARG A 121 -5.31 20.31 1.24
N GLY A 122 -4.06 20.07 1.62
CA GLY A 122 -3.49 18.74 1.79
C GLY A 122 -3.34 17.87 0.52
N GLY A 123 -3.87 18.32 -0.64
CA GLY A 123 -3.77 17.62 -1.92
C GLY A 123 -4.98 16.74 -2.28
N GLY A 124 -6.11 16.86 -1.58
CA GLY A 124 -7.35 16.17 -1.96
C GLY A 124 -7.18 14.65 -2.07
N ARG A 125 -7.57 14.10 -3.24
CA ARG A 125 -7.44 12.67 -3.58
C ARG A 125 -5.99 12.19 -3.76
N SER A 126 -5.02 13.08 -4.05
CA SER A 126 -3.60 12.70 -4.16
C SER A 126 -2.91 12.53 -2.80
N SER A 127 -3.60 12.84 -1.71
CA SER A 127 -3.07 12.69 -0.35
C SER A 127 -3.00 11.21 0.07
N ALA A 128 -1.94 10.86 0.82
CA ALA A 128 -1.84 9.54 1.46
C ALA A 128 -3.01 9.22 2.43
N ARG A 129 -3.85 10.20 2.77
CA ARG A 129 -5.07 10.01 3.56
C ARG A 129 -6.04 9.02 2.89
N GLU A 130 -6.16 9.06 1.57
CA GLU A 130 -7.00 8.20 0.76
C GLU A 130 -6.72 6.71 1.02
N THR A 131 -5.46 6.35 1.31
CA THR A 131 -5.07 4.95 1.54
C THR A 131 -5.74 4.29 2.74
N ALA A 132 -6.38 5.04 3.65
CA ALA A 132 -7.18 4.45 4.71
C ALA A 132 -8.39 3.67 4.16
N ALA A 133 -9.03 4.18 3.11
CA ALA A 133 -10.12 3.47 2.44
C ALA A 133 -9.64 2.16 1.80
N ARG A 134 -8.42 2.15 1.22
CA ARG A 134 -7.82 0.92 0.66
C ARG A 134 -7.51 -0.10 1.74
N VAL A 135 -6.98 0.34 2.89
CA VAL A 135 -6.69 -0.56 4.02
C VAL A 135 -7.98 -1.15 4.57
N ALA A 136 -9.06 -0.36 4.63
CA ALA A 136 -10.37 -0.86 5.04
C ALA A 136 -10.91 -1.95 4.09
N ALA A 137 -10.81 -1.74 2.77
CA ALA A 137 -11.19 -2.76 1.77
C ALA A 137 -10.27 -4.01 1.85
N GLY A 138 -8.95 -3.81 2.01
CA GLY A 138 -7.98 -4.88 2.14
C GLY A 138 -8.16 -5.72 3.41
N ALA A 139 -8.65 -5.12 4.50
CA ALA A 139 -9.00 -5.84 5.73
C ALA A 139 -10.14 -6.84 5.48
N ILE A 140 -11.17 -6.46 4.72
CA ILE A 140 -12.24 -7.38 4.31
C ILE A 140 -11.68 -8.50 3.44
N ALA A 141 -10.85 -8.16 2.43
CA ALA A 141 -10.21 -9.17 1.58
C ALA A 141 -9.38 -10.17 2.38
N LYS A 142 -8.60 -9.70 3.36
CA LYS A 142 -7.81 -10.53 4.27
C LYS A 142 -8.68 -11.52 5.04
N LEU A 143 -9.80 -11.07 5.62
CA LEU A 143 -10.72 -11.94 6.37
C LEU A 143 -11.30 -13.04 5.48
N VAL A 144 -11.71 -12.70 4.27
CA VAL A 144 -12.23 -13.69 3.31
C VAL A 144 -11.15 -14.73 2.99
N LEU A 145 -9.94 -14.29 2.65
CA LEU A 145 -8.82 -15.20 2.33
C LEU A 145 -8.44 -16.08 3.52
N GLN A 146 -8.40 -15.53 4.73
CA GLN A 146 -8.16 -16.33 5.95
C GLN A 146 -9.22 -17.41 6.15
N LYS A 147 -10.50 -17.09 5.91
CA LYS A 147 -11.58 -18.08 6.00
C LYS A 147 -11.46 -19.15 4.90
N LYS A 148 -11.05 -18.78 3.68
CA LYS A 148 -11.01 -19.69 2.52
C LYS A 148 -9.72 -20.53 2.46
N LEU A 149 -8.57 -19.96 2.83
CA LEU A 149 -7.25 -20.59 2.73
C LEU A 149 -6.72 -21.13 4.06
N GLY A 150 -7.39 -20.78 5.17
CA GLY A 150 -7.08 -21.27 6.51
C GLY A 150 -5.84 -20.62 7.15
N LYS A 151 -5.33 -21.26 8.21
CA LYS A 151 -4.28 -20.70 9.09
C LYS A 151 -2.92 -20.48 8.42
N LYS A 152 -2.65 -21.11 7.28
CA LYS A 152 -1.39 -20.96 6.55
C LYS A 152 -1.34 -19.65 5.75
N PHE A 153 -2.50 -19.07 5.44
CA PHE A 153 -2.57 -17.81 4.73
C PHE A 153 -2.09 -16.65 5.59
N LYS A 154 -1.12 -15.92 5.09
CA LYS A 154 -0.58 -14.72 5.73
C LYS A 154 -0.04 -13.76 4.67
N VAL A 155 -0.41 -12.49 4.78
CA VAL A 155 0.26 -11.39 4.09
C VAL A 155 0.98 -10.55 5.13
N ILE A 156 2.24 -10.22 4.88
CA ILE A 156 3.07 -9.39 5.75
C ILE A 156 3.96 -8.49 4.92
N GLY A 157 4.04 -7.23 5.31
CA GLY A 157 4.89 -6.22 4.69
C GLY A 157 5.96 -5.73 5.65
N ALA A 158 7.07 -5.26 5.09
CA ALA A 158 8.17 -4.66 5.82
C ALA A 158 8.84 -3.56 4.99
N VAL A 159 9.44 -2.58 5.67
CA VAL A 159 10.39 -1.66 5.02
C VAL A 159 11.73 -2.40 4.91
N THR A 160 12.23 -2.56 3.69
CA THR A 160 13.54 -3.20 3.43
C THR A 160 14.64 -2.19 3.14
N GLN A 161 14.28 -0.94 2.81
CA GLN A 161 15.22 0.16 2.66
C GLN A 161 14.59 1.47 3.11
N LEU A 162 15.33 2.26 3.89
CA LEU A 162 14.96 3.60 4.33
C LEU A 162 16.00 4.61 3.81
N GLY A 163 15.61 5.40 2.82
CA GLY A 163 16.55 6.28 2.11
C GLY A 163 17.70 5.47 1.47
N ILE A 164 18.92 5.71 1.92
CA ILE A 164 20.12 5.02 1.43
C ILE A 164 20.49 3.74 2.22
N LEU A 165 19.76 3.45 3.30
CA LEU A 165 20.08 2.35 4.22
C LEU A 165 19.16 1.15 3.96
N GLY A 166 19.66 0.14 3.26
CA GLY A 166 19.00 -1.16 3.09
C GLY A 166 19.20 -2.07 4.29
N CYS A 167 18.29 -3.02 4.51
CA CYS A 167 18.47 -4.13 5.44
C CYS A 167 18.81 -5.42 4.68
N ASP A 168 19.39 -6.38 5.40
CA ASP A 168 19.56 -7.74 4.86
C ASP A 168 18.24 -8.50 4.93
N THR A 169 17.65 -8.79 3.77
CA THR A 169 16.39 -9.53 3.68
C THR A 169 16.53 -11.02 4.07
N ASN A 170 17.75 -11.56 4.18
CA ASN A 170 17.99 -12.88 4.75
C ASN A 170 17.75 -12.90 6.26
N GLN A 171 17.84 -11.73 6.93
CA GLN A 171 17.49 -11.55 8.35
C GLN A 171 16.01 -11.29 8.58
N TRP A 172 15.15 -11.58 7.60
CA TRP A 172 13.71 -11.34 7.69
C TRP A 172 13.07 -12.08 8.87
N ASN A 173 12.52 -11.32 9.80
CA ASN A 173 11.85 -11.86 10.97
C ASN A 173 10.47 -11.23 11.17
N ASP A 174 9.42 -11.99 10.92
CA ASP A 174 8.03 -11.57 11.07
C ASP A 174 7.70 -11.01 12.47
N LYS A 175 8.33 -11.56 13.52
CA LYS A 175 8.09 -11.14 14.91
C LYS A 175 8.70 -9.77 15.21
N THR A 176 9.73 -9.36 14.48
CA THR A 176 10.41 -8.07 14.63
C THR A 176 9.62 -6.95 13.96
N ILE A 177 9.01 -7.20 12.79
CA ILE A 177 8.35 -6.21 11.95
C ILE A 177 7.34 -5.36 12.73
N ASN A 178 6.43 -6.00 13.46
CA ASN A 178 5.36 -5.29 14.17
C ASN A 178 5.78 -4.77 15.57
N LYS A 179 7.05 -4.96 15.97
CA LYS A 179 7.57 -4.57 17.29
C LYS A 179 8.47 -3.33 17.24
N ASN A 180 8.60 -2.69 16.08
CA ASN A 180 9.38 -1.48 15.93
C ASN A 180 8.63 -0.44 15.07
N PRO A 181 8.95 0.86 15.21
CA PRO A 181 8.19 1.93 14.56
C PRO A 181 8.42 2.04 13.05
N PHE A 182 9.28 1.24 12.47
CA PHE A 182 9.67 1.29 11.06
C PHE A 182 9.13 0.12 10.24
N PHE A 183 8.49 -0.87 10.87
CA PHE A 183 8.20 -2.17 10.25
C PHE A 183 9.46 -2.82 9.66
N CYS A 184 10.61 -2.64 10.32
CA CYS A 184 11.88 -3.20 9.90
C CYS A 184 11.93 -4.71 10.22
N PRO A 185 12.28 -5.58 9.26
CA PRO A 185 12.39 -7.01 9.50
C PRO A 185 13.71 -7.41 10.18
N ASP A 186 14.73 -6.55 10.07
CA ASP A 186 16.09 -6.74 10.58
C ASP A 186 16.32 -5.89 11.83
N ARG A 187 16.47 -6.54 12.97
CA ARG A 187 16.66 -5.86 14.26
C ARG A 187 17.92 -4.99 14.31
N SER A 188 18.97 -5.37 13.59
CA SER A 188 20.26 -4.66 13.60
C SER A 188 20.14 -3.26 13.02
N MET A 189 19.24 -3.05 12.04
CA MET A 189 19.06 -1.79 11.34
C MET A 189 18.25 -0.75 12.08
N ILE A 190 17.47 -1.12 13.10
CA ILE A 190 16.49 -0.23 13.75
C ILE A 190 17.15 1.05 14.30
N LYS A 191 18.26 0.92 15.03
CA LYS A 191 18.99 2.06 15.60
C LYS A 191 19.62 2.96 14.53
N LEU A 192 20.11 2.38 13.44
CA LEU A 192 20.69 3.11 12.31
C LEU A 192 19.61 3.92 11.58
N TRP A 193 18.44 3.32 11.33
CA TRP A 193 17.31 3.99 10.70
C TRP A 193 16.74 5.10 11.58
N GLU A 194 16.70 4.90 12.90
CA GLU A 194 16.31 5.95 13.84
C GLU A 194 17.23 7.17 13.72
N LYS A 195 18.54 6.97 13.78
CA LYS A 195 19.53 8.05 13.66
C LYS A 195 19.44 8.76 12.31
N TYR A 196 19.32 8.00 11.23
CA TYR A 196 19.18 8.54 9.88
C TYR A 196 17.92 9.38 9.73
N LEU A 197 16.76 8.89 10.16
CA LEU A 197 15.50 9.61 10.01
C LEU A 197 15.43 10.88 10.86
N LEU A 198 16.07 10.87 12.04
CA LEU A 198 16.23 12.08 12.85
C LEU A 198 17.10 13.14 12.14
N SER A 199 18.17 12.73 11.45
CA SER A 199 18.99 13.66 10.65
C SER A 199 18.21 14.25 9.47
N VAL A 200 17.46 13.43 8.74
CA VAL A 200 16.55 13.87 7.64
C VAL A 200 15.53 14.88 8.16
N ARG A 201 14.90 14.60 9.29
CA ARG A 201 13.94 15.53 9.90
C ARG A 201 14.60 16.85 10.33
N LYS A 202 15.81 16.80 10.93
CA LYS A 202 16.57 17.98 11.36
C LYS A 202 16.93 18.88 10.18
N SER A 203 17.26 18.30 9.02
CA SER A 203 17.55 19.06 7.79
C SER A 203 16.30 19.64 7.11
N GLY A 204 15.08 19.39 7.64
CA GLY A 204 13.82 19.83 7.02
C GLY A 204 13.49 19.16 5.69
N SER A 205 14.13 18.01 5.41
CA SER A 205 13.99 17.22 4.19
C SER A 205 13.09 15.99 4.42
N SER A 206 13.08 15.07 3.44
CA SER A 206 12.38 13.78 3.47
C SER A 206 13.20 12.72 2.77
N CYS A 207 12.92 11.45 3.04
CA CYS A 207 13.52 10.32 2.34
C CYS A 207 12.44 9.38 1.80
N GLY A 208 12.82 8.57 0.80
CA GLY A 208 12.03 7.47 0.27
C GLY A 208 12.23 6.19 1.07
N ALA A 209 11.55 5.14 0.63
CA ALA A 209 11.71 3.80 1.17
C ALA A 209 11.41 2.75 0.09
N VAL A 210 11.95 1.54 0.29
CA VAL A 210 11.48 0.34 -0.40
C VAL A 210 10.72 -0.51 0.61
N ILE A 211 9.56 -0.97 0.19
CA ILE A 211 8.70 -1.86 0.96
C ILE A 211 8.62 -3.19 0.23
N GLU A 212 8.75 -4.28 0.96
CA GLU A 212 8.49 -5.62 0.44
C GLU A 212 7.27 -6.20 1.12
N VAL A 213 6.40 -6.83 0.33
CA VAL A 213 5.20 -7.54 0.80
C VAL A 213 5.28 -9.00 0.38
N ARG A 214 5.04 -9.89 1.33
CA ARG A 214 5.09 -11.35 1.14
C ARG A 214 3.73 -11.97 1.44
N ALA A 215 3.28 -12.89 0.56
CA ALA A 215 2.07 -13.67 0.80
C ALA A 215 2.39 -15.17 0.84
N ARG A 216 2.03 -15.82 1.93
CA ARG A 216 2.22 -17.25 2.20
C ARG A 216 0.90 -17.98 2.22
N GLY A 217 0.93 -19.27 1.90
CA GLY A 217 -0.25 -20.12 1.90
C GLY A 217 -1.20 -19.84 0.74
N ILE A 218 -0.68 -19.32 -0.35
CA ILE A 218 -1.39 -19.11 -1.60
C ILE A 218 -1.35 -20.42 -2.40
N PRO A 219 -2.50 -20.94 -2.89
CA PRO A 219 -2.51 -22.10 -3.76
C PRO A 219 -1.85 -21.80 -5.11
N ALA A 220 -1.32 -22.81 -5.77
CA ALA A 220 -0.98 -22.72 -7.17
C ALA A 220 -2.25 -22.53 -8.02
N GLY A 221 -2.12 -21.85 -9.18
CA GLY A 221 -3.19 -21.71 -10.16
C GLY A 221 -3.94 -20.38 -10.14
N LEU A 222 -3.60 -19.41 -9.27
CA LEU A 222 -4.20 -18.08 -9.29
C LEU A 222 -3.53 -17.22 -10.37
N GLY A 223 -4.31 -16.59 -11.23
CA GLY A 223 -3.83 -15.73 -12.31
C GLY A 223 -4.22 -16.26 -13.69
N ALA A 224 -3.69 -15.62 -14.72
CA ALA A 224 -3.93 -15.98 -16.12
C ALA A 224 -2.66 -15.79 -16.96
N PRO A 225 -2.51 -16.50 -18.11
CA PRO A 225 -1.22 -16.55 -18.81
C PRO A 225 -0.87 -15.28 -19.61
N ILE A 226 -1.84 -14.47 -20.03
CA ILE A 226 -1.59 -13.31 -20.91
C ILE A 226 -2.16 -12.03 -20.32
N TYR A 227 -3.47 -11.89 -20.26
CA TYR A 227 -4.17 -10.75 -19.65
C TYR A 227 -4.62 -11.14 -18.24
N SER A 228 -4.58 -10.21 -17.31
CA SER A 228 -4.80 -10.51 -15.87
C SER A 228 -3.79 -11.51 -15.31
N LYS A 229 -2.53 -11.39 -15.72
CA LYS A 229 -1.43 -12.06 -15.04
C LYS A 229 -1.41 -11.60 -13.58
N LEU A 230 -1.18 -12.54 -12.66
CA LEU A 230 -1.16 -12.21 -11.23
C LEU A 230 -0.06 -11.19 -10.89
N ASP A 231 1.14 -11.32 -11.47
CA ASP A 231 2.24 -10.35 -11.32
C ASP A 231 1.87 -8.95 -11.85
N SER A 232 1.18 -8.88 -13.00
CA SER A 232 0.72 -7.63 -13.59
C SER A 232 -0.31 -6.93 -12.71
N ASP A 233 -1.31 -7.66 -12.19
CA ASP A 233 -2.35 -7.08 -11.34
C ASP A 233 -1.80 -6.70 -9.95
N ILE A 234 -0.83 -7.45 -9.39
CA ILE A 234 -0.07 -7.05 -8.19
C ILE A 234 0.71 -5.78 -8.46
N ALA A 235 1.45 -5.71 -9.57
CA ALA A 235 2.22 -4.52 -9.93
C ALA A 235 1.31 -3.30 -10.12
N SER A 236 0.17 -3.44 -10.79
CA SER A 236 -0.84 -2.40 -10.95
C SER A 236 -1.40 -1.93 -9.60
N GLY A 237 -1.76 -2.88 -8.72
CA GLY A 237 -2.25 -2.58 -7.37
C GLY A 237 -1.25 -1.79 -6.54
N LEU A 238 -0.01 -2.23 -6.49
CA LEU A 238 1.07 -1.57 -5.73
C LEU A 238 1.48 -0.23 -6.36
N MET A 239 1.57 -0.14 -7.71
CA MET A 239 1.89 1.11 -8.41
C MET A 239 0.80 2.18 -8.21
N SER A 240 -0.44 1.78 -7.97
CA SER A 240 -1.55 2.70 -7.71
C SER A 240 -1.46 3.41 -6.35
N ILE A 241 -0.61 2.93 -5.44
CA ILE A 241 -0.40 3.55 -4.12
C ILE A 241 0.28 4.91 -4.30
N ASN A 242 -0.20 5.91 -3.57
CA ASN A 242 0.35 7.28 -3.63
C ASN A 242 1.87 7.26 -3.38
N ALA A 243 2.62 8.01 -4.21
CA ALA A 243 4.08 8.15 -4.17
C ALA A 243 4.89 6.93 -4.61
N VAL A 244 4.29 5.82 -4.98
CA VAL A 244 5.01 4.67 -5.57
C VAL A 244 5.55 5.04 -6.95
N LYS A 245 6.78 4.57 -7.27
CA LYS A 245 7.51 4.87 -8.51
C LYS A 245 8.13 3.65 -9.19
N GLY A 246 8.14 2.51 -8.52
CA GLY A 246 8.64 1.26 -9.06
C GLY A 246 8.05 0.08 -8.30
N VAL A 247 7.88 -1.05 -8.99
CA VAL A 247 7.42 -2.32 -8.42
C VAL A 247 8.28 -3.42 -9.01
N ASN A 248 8.69 -4.37 -8.18
CA ASN A 248 9.36 -5.60 -8.57
C ASN A 248 8.55 -6.81 -8.09
N ILE A 249 8.61 -7.89 -8.84
CA ILE A 249 8.10 -9.22 -8.46
C ILE A 249 9.30 -10.17 -8.41
N GLY A 250 9.48 -10.88 -7.29
CA GLY A 250 10.64 -11.73 -7.07
C GLY A 250 11.96 -10.96 -7.18
N ALA A 251 12.91 -11.47 -7.98
CA ALA A 251 14.20 -10.84 -8.26
C ALA A 251 14.05 -9.49 -9.00
N GLY A 252 12.89 -9.22 -9.64
CA GLY A 252 12.56 -7.96 -10.28
C GLY A 252 13.60 -7.52 -11.30
N MET A 253 14.11 -6.28 -11.23
CA MET A 253 15.10 -5.75 -12.15
C MET A 253 16.44 -6.50 -12.11
N ASN A 254 16.76 -7.16 -10.98
CA ASN A 254 18.00 -7.95 -10.87
C ASN A 254 17.99 -9.19 -11.77
N SER A 255 16.81 -9.69 -12.19
CA SER A 255 16.70 -10.81 -13.12
C SER A 255 17.49 -10.59 -14.42
N ALA A 256 17.60 -9.33 -14.87
CA ALA A 256 18.36 -8.99 -16.09
C ALA A 256 19.87 -9.21 -15.95
N GLN A 257 20.39 -9.39 -14.74
CA GLN A 257 21.82 -9.61 -14.45
C GLN A 257 22.15 -11.08 -14.17
N LEU A 258 21.11 -11.92 -14.04
CA LEU A 258 21.28 -13.35 -13.76
C LEU A 258 21.44 -14.14 -15.06
N SER A 259 22.25 -15.20 -15.02
CA SER A 259 22.24 -16.20 -16.09
C SER A 259 20.95 -17.04 -16.03
N GLY A 260 20.67 -17.81 -17.09
CA GLY A 260 19.50 -18.68 -17.10
C GLY A 260 19.49 -19.67 -15.93
N GLU A 261 20.64 -20.25 -15.62
CA GLU A 261 20.82 -21.19 -14.51
C GLU A 261 20.62 -20.51 -13.15
N GLN A 262 21.15 -19.30 -12.97
CA GLN A 262 20.99 -18.54 -11.73
C GLN A 262 19.54 -18.09 -11.49
N ASN A 263 18.84 -17.77 -12.56
CA ASN A 263 17.43 -17.34 -12.47
C ASN A 263 16.44 -18.50 -12.37
N SER A 264 16.86 -19.73 -12.72
CA SER A 264 16.00 -20.91 -12.69
C SER A 264 15.65 -21.29 -11.25
N ASP A 265 14.35 -21.37 -10.97
CA ASP A 265 13.83 -21.92 -9.70
C ASP A 265 13.71 -23.45 -9.90
N GLU A 266 14.78 -24.19 -9.63
CA GLU A 266 14.83 -25.65 -9.84
C GLU A 266 13.75 -26.35 -9.03
N ILE A 267 13.14 -27.37 -9.68
CA ILE A 267 12.00 -28.10 -9.10
C ILE A 267 12.45 -29.52 -8.77
N THR A 268 12.33 -29.91 -7.51
CA THR A 268 12.63 -31.26 -7.04
C THR A 268 11.39 -31.89 -6.42
N GLN A 269 11.32 -33.22 -6.44
CA GLN A 269 10.26 -33.97 -5.79
C GLN A 269 10.74 -34.48 -4.43
N LYS A 270 10.04 -34.12 -3.35
CA LYS A 270 10.29 -34.66 -2.01
C LYS A 270 9.04 -35.40 -1.51
N GLY A 271 9.06 -36.73 -1.61
CA GLY A 271 7.86 -37.54 -1.39
C GLY A 271 6.78 -37.24 -2.43
N LYS A 272 5.57 -36.89 -1.99
CA LYS A 272 4.44 -36.49 -2.87
C LYS A 272 4.37 -35.00 -3.16
N LYS A 273 5.36 -34.19 -2.70
CA LYS A 273 5.32 -32.73 -2.81
C LYS A 273 6.44 -32.25 -3.73
N LEU A 274 6.12 -31.30 -4.59
CA LEU A 274 7.11 -30.52 -5.30
C LEU A 274 7.75 -29.50 -4.35
N LYS A 275 9.06 -29.34 -4.47
CA LYS A 275 9.87 -28.34 -3.75
C LYS A 275 10.62 -27.51 -4.80
N PHE A 276 10.62 -26.22 -4.59
CA PHE A 276 11.47 -25.28 -5.33
C PHE A 276 12.70 -24.98 -4.49
N ASP A 277 13.88 -24.94 -5.12
CA ASP A 277 15.14 -24.69 -4.40
C ASP A 277 15.46 -23.21 -4.28
N SER A 278 14.82 -22.36 -5.10
CA SER A 278 14.86 -20.89 -5.02
C SER A 278 13.47 -20.29 -5.28
N ASN A 279 13.36 -18.96 -5.29
CA ASN A 279 12.12 -18.24 -5.57
C ASN A 279 12.41 -16.90 -6.29
N ASN A 280 13.23 -16.94 -7.34
CA ASN A 280 13.58 -15.78 -8.15
C ASN A 280 12.36 -15.20 -8.88
N ALA A 281 11.43 -16.06 -9.28
CA ALA A 281 10.17 -15.67 -9.90
C ALA A 281 9.17 -15.03 -8.92
N GLY A 282 9.47 -15.03 -7.62
CA GLY A 282 8.59 -14.45 -6.60
C GLY A 282 7.23 -15.14 -6.47
N GLY A 283 7.18 -16.46 -6.67
CA GLY A 283 5.98 -17.28 -6.51
C GLY A 283 5.02 -17.25 -7.70
N ILE A 284 5.42 -16.66 -8.84
CA ILE A 284 4.56 -16.48 -10.01
C ILE A 284 5.34 -16.89 -11.28
N LEU A 285 4.83 -17.86 -12.00
CA LEU A 285 5.38 -18.36 -13.27
C LEU A 285 4.34 -18.22 -14.38
N GLY A 286 4.71 -17.58 -15.48
CA GLY A 286 3.79 -17.36 -16.61
C GLY A 286 2.52 -16.57 -16.23
N GLY A 287 2.56 -15.73 -15.19
CA GLY A 287 1.42 -14.97 -14.70
C GLY A 287 0.50 -15.73 -13.74
N ILE A 288 0.88 -16.93 -13.31
CA ILE A 288 0.09 -17.85 -12.48
C ILE A 288 0.88 -18.19 -11.21
N SER A 289 0.22 -18.23 -10.04
CA SER A 289 0.88 -18.60 -8.79
C SER A 289 1.39 -20.05 -8.81
N SER A 290 2.62 -20.25 -8.35
CA SER A 290 3.28 -21.58 -8.28
C SER A 290 2.98 -22.34 -6.99
N GLY A 291 2.35 -21.70 -6.00
CA GLY A 291 2.22 -22.25 -4.64
C GLY A 291 3.36 -21.88 -3.69
N GLN A 292 4.43 -21.24 -4.20
CA GLN A 292 5.48 -20.64 -3.38
C GLN A 292 5.01 -19.34 -2.71
N GLU A 293 5.85 -18.80 -1.83
CA GLU A 293 5.62 -17.45 -1.28
C GLU A 293 5.62 -16.42 -2.41
N ILE A 294 4.57 -15.60 -2.49
CA ILE A 294 4.55 -14.46 -3.42
C ILE A 294 5.35 -13.34 -2.78
N ILE A 295 6.32 -12.80 -3.53
CA ILE A 295 7.21 -11.72 -3.09
C ILE A 295 7.09 -10.57 -4.09
N ALA A 296 6.68 -9.40 -3.59
CA ALA A 296 6.66 -8.18 -4.37
C ALA A 296 7.26 -7.03 -3.56
N SER A 297 7.99 -6.13 -4.21
CA SER A 297 8.52 -4.94 -3.57
C SER A 297 8.17 -3.67 -4.36
N PHE A 298 8.10 -2.53 -3.66
CA PHE A 298 7.77 -1.26 -4.30
C PHE A 298 8.52 -0.09 -3.66
N ALA A 299 8.94 0.84 -4.52
CA ALA A 299 9.69 2.03 -4.14
C ALA A 299 8.75 3.22 -3.95
N VAL A 300 8.80 3.82 -2.77
CA VAL A 300 8.05 5.03 -2.41
C VAL A 300 8.99 6.23 -2.43
N LYS A 301 8.70 7.23 -3.26
CA LYS A 301 9.52 8.44 -3.35
C LYS A 301 9.45 9.28 -2.07
N PRO A 302 10.43 10.17 -1.83
CA PRO A 302 10.39 11.13 -0.74
C PRO A 302 9.13 12.02 -0.79
N THR A 303 8.63 12.44 0.37
CA THR A 303 7.51 13.39 0.48
C THR A 303 7.90 14.72 -0.16
N SER A 304 7.04 15.23 -1.04
CA SER A 304 7.29 16.49 -1.78
C SER A 304 7.11 17.76 -0.92
N SER A 305 6.40 17.65 0.19
CA SER A 305 6.14 18.75 1.12
C SER A 305 7.27 18.80 2.14
N ILE A 306 8.26 19.69 1.93
CA ILE A 306 9.46 19.84 2.76
C ILE A 306 9.64 21.30 3.18
N LEU A 307 10.41 21.52 4.25
CA LEU A 307 10.73 22.85 4.77
C LEU A 307 11.79 23.58 3.90
N THR A 308 12.63 22.84 3.19
CA THR A 308 13.63 23.38 2.30
C THR A 308 12.98 24.15 1.14
N THR A 309 13.38 25.40 0.95
CA THR A 309 12.89 26.25 -0.15
C THR A 309 13.22 25.68 -1.52
N ARG A 310 12.22 25.61 -2.40
CA ARG A 310 12.34 25.07 -3.77
C ARG A 310 11.81 26.08 -4.79
N LYS A 311 12.41 26.11 -5.98
CA LYS A 311 11.91 26.87 -7.11
C LYS A 311 10.63 26.24 -7.64
N THR A 312 9.66 27.05 -8.04
CA THR A 312 8.39 26.60 -8.62
C THR A 312 7.75 27.72 -9.45
N VAL A 313 6.56 27.45 -9.99
CA VAL A 313 5.70 28.44 -10.64
C VAL A 313 4.36 28.53 -9.93
N ASN A 314 3.71 29.69 -10.02
CA ASN A 314 2.33 29.84 -9.57
C ASN A 314 1.34 29.48 -10.70
N ARG A 315 0.04 29.46 -10.40
CA ARG A 315 -1.02 29.13 -11.37
C ARG A 315 -1.15 30.15 -12.52
N PHE A 316 -0.52 31.33 -12.38
CA PHE A 316 -0.48 32.38 -13.39
C PHE A 316 0.79 32.30 -14.26
N GLY A 317 1.60 31.27 -14.15
CA GLY A 317 2.82 31.06 -14.94
C GLY A 317 4.05 31.83 -14.45
N LYS A 318 3.99 32.53 -13.31
CA LYS A 318 5.12 33.33 -12.80
C LYS A 318 6.04 32.48 -11.91
N ASN A 319 7.36 32.62 -12.14
CA ASN A 319 8.39 31.99 -11.31
C ASN A 319 8.30 32.47 -9.85
N THR A 320 8.44 31.56 -8.91
CA THR A 320 8.39 31.83 -7.47
C THR A 320 9.16 30.76 -6.69
N THR A 321 9.14 30.85 -5.38
CA THR A 321 9.67 29.83 -4.49
C THR A 321 8.58 29.32 -3.55
N ILE A 322 8.80 28.14 -3.01
CA ILE A 322 7.90 27.50 -2.06
C ILE A 322 8.70 26.79 -0.97
N SER A 323 8.23 26.93 0.27
CA SER A 323 8.60 26.13 1.43
C SER A 323 7.30 25.69 2.07
N VAL A 324 7.14 24.40 2.36
CA VAL A 324 5.88 23.87 2.88
C VAL A 324 6.02 23.64 4.37
N LYS A 325 5.46 24.57 5.14
CA LYS A 325 5.32 24.43 6.60
C LYS A 325 4.10 23.55 6.88
N GLY A 326 4.29 22.40 7.49
CA GLY A 326 3.17 21.49 7.78
C GLY A 326 3.62 20.23 8.52
N ARG A 327 2.64 19.42 8.92
CA ARG A 327 2.85 18.16 9.64
C ARG A 327 2.99 17.02 8.66
N HIS A 328 4.15 16.92 7.97
CA HIS A 328 4.42 15.89 6.97
C HIS A 328 5.24 14.76 7.55
N ASP A 329 5.06 13.55 7.00
CA ASP A 329 5.92 12.41 7.31
C ASP A 329 7.32 12.65 6.73
N PRO A 330 8.41 12.52 7.51
CA PRO A 330 9.77 12.56 6.94
C PRO A 330 10.03 11.36 6.02
N CYS A 331 9.32 10.25 6.21
CA CYS A 331 9.25 9.12 5.28
C CYS A 331 7.84 8.53 5.27
N VAL A 332 7.10 8.75 4.18
CA VAL A 332 5.75 8.19 4.03
C VAL A 332 5.74 6.69 3.78
N GLY A 333 6.90 6.11 3.38
CA GLY A 333 7.05 4.69 3.11
C GLY A 333 6.74 3.80 4.32
N ILE A 334 7.02 4.25 5.54
CA ILE A 334 6.68 3.51 6.76
C ILE A 334 5.17 3.22 6.83
N ARG A 335 4.35 4.21 6.49
CA ARG A 335 2.89 4.07 6.45
C ARG A 335 2.37 3.35 5.21
N ALA A 336 3.21 3.16 4.20
CA ALA A 336 2.85 2.41 2.99
C ALA A 336 2.85 0.89 3.21
N VAL A 337 3.49 0.38 4.26
CA VAL A 337 3.52 -1.06 4.59
C VAL A 337 2.12 -1.65 4.69
N PRO A 338 1.23 -1.22 5.60
CA PRO A 338 -0.13 -1.77 5.67
C PRO A 338 -0.99 -1.48 4.43
N VAL A 339 -0.63 -0.47 3.63
CA VAL A 339 -1.30 -0.22 2.34
C VAL A 339 -0.89 -1.26 1.30
N GLY A 340 0.40 -1.62 1.24
CA GLY A 340 0.89 -2.70 0.38
C GLY A 340 0.27 -4.05 0.75
N GLU A 341 0.21 -4.38 2.05
CA GLU A 341 -0.49 -5.57 2.54
C GLU A 341 -1.96 -5.59 2.09
N ALA A 342 -2.65 -4.47 2.22
CA ALA A 342 -4.06 -4.35 1.85
C ALA A 342 -4.28 -4.52 0.35
N MET A 343 -3.48 -3.87 -0.50
CA MET A 343 -3.59 -4.00 -1.95
C MET A 343 -3.27 -5.42 -2.42
N LEU A 344 -2.26 -6.07 -1.83
CA LEU A 344 -1.95 -7.47 -2.13
C LEU A 344 -3.11 -8.40 -1.73
N ASN A 345 -3.73 -8.19 -0.57
CA ASN A 345 -4.92 -8.95 -0.17
C ASN A 345 -6.08 -8.76 -1.15
N CYS A 346 -6.34 -7.53 -1.63
CA CYS A 346 -7.40 -7.26 -2.60
C CYS A 346 -7.14 -8.00 -3.94
N VAL A 347 -5.91 -7.94 -4.47
CA VAL A 347 -5.54 -8.63 -5.72
C VAL A 347 -5.68 -10.14 -5.55
N LEU A 348 -5.16 -10.69 -4.45
CA LEU A 348 -5.20 -12.14 -4.21
C LEU A 348 -6.64 -12.65 -4.05
N LEU A 349 -7.52 -11.89 -3.39
CA LEU A 349 -8.92 -12.28 -3.29
C LEU A 349 -9.62 -12.21 -4.64
N ASP A 350 -9.38 -11.17 -5.42
CA ASP A 350 -9.96 -11.03 -6.76
C ASP A 350 -9.57 -12.23 -7.65
N HIS A 351 -8.28 -12.57 -7.69
CA HIS A 351 -7.79 -13.75 -8.42
C HIS A 351 -8.30 -15.08 -7.86
N TYR A 352 -8.44 -15.19 -6.54
CA TYR A 352 -9.04 -16.38 -5.92
C TYR A 352 -10.49 -16.58 -6.38
N LEU A 353 -11.29 -15.51 -6.40
CA LEU A 353 -12.69 -15.58 -6.85
C LEU A 353 -12.78 -15.87 -8.35
N MET A 354 -11.91 -15.26 -9.18
CA MET A 354 -11.85 -15.55 -10.62
C MET A 354 -11.49 -17.02 -10.87
N ASN A 355 -10.49 -17.54 -10.15
CA ASN A 355 -10.11 -18.96 -10.26
C ASN A 355 -11.27 -19.89 -9.88
N LYS A 356 -12.00 -19.58 -8.80
CA LYS A 356 -13.16 -20.34 -8.38
C LYS A 356 -14.31 -20.29 -9.39
N ALA A 357 -14.47 -19.19 -10.08
CA ALA A 357 -15.51 -19.07 -11.12
C ALA A 357 -15.17 -19.85 -12.41
N GLN A 358 -13.86 -20.03 -12.69
CA GLN A 358 -13.38 -20.65 -13.93
C GLN A 358 -13.03 -22.13 -13.77
N CYS A 359 -12.47 -22.53 -12.63
CA CYS A 359 -11.78 -23.82 -12.46
C CYS A 359 -12.40 -24.73 -11.38
N SER A 360 -13.56 -24.40 -10.81
CA SER A 360 -14.25 -25.21 -9.78
C SER A 360 -15.39 -26.02 -10.31
#